data_6259b3603c88040281b51c7a149d5f58
#
_entry.id   6259b3603c88040281b51c7a149d5f58
#
_cell.length_a   1.000
_cell.length_b   1.000
_cell.length_c   1.000
_cell.angle_alpha   90.00
_cell.angle_beta   90.00
_cell.angle_gamma   90.00
#
_symmetry.space_group_name_H-M   'P 1'
#
loop_
_entity.id
_entity.type
_entity.pdbx_description
1 polymer ?
#
loop_
_entity_poly.entity_id
_entity_poly.type
_entity_poly.pdbx_seq_one_letter_code
_entity_poly.pdbx_strand_id
1 'polypeptide(L)'
;MITSSHNPKIQAVRQLLARRKDRRQNASFVVEGVRLCEEALGSGWQPMEVFYSENISARGRALVEEQQKRGVDVEEVLPSVLASLSDTETSPGLLAMIAERELPLPPELDFVLVADALRDPGNLGTILRSAAAAGVQAAFLAPGTVDAFSPKVLRAGMGAQFRLPLRTLSWEQIVAICKQPARPLALFLAEAGQGVPLWQADLRQSLALVVGGEAEGASAEGRAAADQLLSIPMPGQSESLNAAVAAGILLFEVVRQRLT
;
A
#
# COMPACT_ATOMS: atom_id res chain seq x y z
N MET A 1 -3.04 32.93 1.21
CA MET A 1 -1.96 32.32 0.38
C MET A 1 -0.67 32.20 1.19
N ILE A 2 -0.07 31.03 1.21
CA ILE A 2 1.21 30.74 1.89
C ILE A 2 2.36 30.98 0.93
N THR A 3 3.28 31.87 1.31
CA THR A 3 4.43 32.29 0.47
C THR A 3 5.78 31.84 1.03
N SER A 4 5.83 31.30 2.25
CA SER A 4 7.07 30.90 2.93
C SER A 4 7.14 29.41 3.18
N SER A 5 8.27 28.79 2.83
CA SER A 5 8.56 27.40 3.16
C SER A 5 8.73 27.16 4.67
N HIS A 6 8.88 28.22 5.47
CA HIS A 6 8.97 28.16 6.94
C HIS A 6 7.61 28.24 7.64
N ASN A 7 6.52 28.37 6.87
CA ASN A 7 5.18 28.35 7.45
C ASN A 7 4.96 27.03 8.24
N PRO A 8 4.39 27.07 9.46
CA PRO A 8 4.20 25.87 10.29
C PRO A 8 3.43 24.75 9.60
N LYS A 9 2.39 25.07 8.82
CA LYS A 9 1.63 24.09 8.04
C LYS A 9 2.50 23.39 6.99
N ILE A 10 3.35 24.14 6.27
CA ILE A 10 4.29 23.57 5.30
C ILE A 10 5.35 22.70 5.96
N GLN A 11 5.82 23.09 7.15
CA GLN A 11 6.74 22.26 7.92
C GLN A 11 6.09 20.95 8.39
N ALA A 12 4.84 20.98 8.82
CA ALA A 12 4.08 19.78 9.18
C ALA A 12 3.93 18.83 7.98
N VAL A 13 3.53 19.34 6.81
CA VAL A 13 3.48 18.55 5.57
C VAL A 13 4.84 17.92 5.25
N ARG A 14 5.93 18.69 5.33
CA ARG A 14 7.30 18.20 5.06
C ARG A 14 7.69 17.07 6.00
N GLN A 15 7.37 17.16 7.30
CA GLN A 15 7.63 16.10 8.28
C GLN A 15 6.87 14.82 7.94
N LEU A 16 5.58 14.93 7.60
CA LEU A 16 4.77 13.79 7.19
C LEU A 16 5.28 13.13 5.90
N LEU A 17 5.75 13.91 4.93
CA LEU A 17 6.36 13.38 3.71
C LEU A 17 7.64 12.61 4.02
N ALA A 18 8.50 13.15 4.90
CA ALA A 18 9.83 12.63 5.14
C ALA A 18 9.86 11.38 6.07
N ARG A 19 9.05 11.34 7.14
CA ARG A 19 9.28 10.43 8.25
C ARG A 19 8.06 9.59 8.63
N ARG A 20 8.25 8.27 8.66
CA ARG A 20 7.24 7.31 9.17
C ARG A 20 6.82 7.61 10.61
N LYS A 21 7.78 8.01 11.46
CA LYS A 21 7.50 8.35 12.87
C LYS A 21 6.48 9.46 12.99
N ASP A 22 6.64 10.52 12.18
CA ASP A 22 5.76 11.68 12.23
C ASP A 22 4.35 11.33 11.72
N ARG A 23 4.22 10.51 10.68
CA ARG A 23 2.93 9.98 10.22
C ARG A 23 2.20 9.21 11.32
N ARG A 24 2.91 8.30 12.00
CA ARG A 24 2.34 7.53 13.11
C ARG A 24 1.94 8.39 14.30
N GLN A 25 2.78 9.34 14.70
CA GLN A 25 2.50 10.23 15.84
C GLN A 25 1.30 11.15 15.59
N ASN A 26 1.14 11.62 14.36
CA ASN A 26 0.05 12.50 13.98
C ASN A 26 -1.17 11.74 13.44
N ALA A 27 -1.11 10.41 13.34
CA ALA A 27 -2.13 9.57 12.71
C ALA A 27 -2.61 10.18 11.38
N SER A 28 -1.66 10.59 10.53
CA SER A 28 -1.96 11.27 9.27
C SER A 28 -0.82 11.09 8.26
N PHE A 29 -1.15 11.24 7.00
CA PHE A 29 -0.21 11.15 5.88
C PHE A 29 -0.56 12.16 4.78
N VAL A 30 0.33 12.32 3.82
CA VAL A 30 0.14 13.26 2.71
C VAL A 30 -0.10 12.51 1.41
N VAL A 31 -1.11 12.95 0.68
CA VAL A 31 -1.46 12.49 -0.65
C VAL A 31 -1.11 13.58 -1.64
N GLU A 32 -0.37 13.24 -2.69
CA GLU A 32 0.08 14.17 -3.72
C GLU A 32 -0.60 13.90 -5.06
N GLY A 33 -1.12 14.96 -5.66
CA GLY A 33 -1.71 14.93 -6.99
C GLY A 33 -3.21 14.70 -7.03
N VAL A 34 -3.84 15.32 -8.04
CA VAL A 34 -5.31 15.37 -8.19
C VAL A 34 -5.93 13.98 -8.19
N ARG A 35 -5.38 13.07 -9.01
CA ARG A 35 -5.94 11.71 -9.15
C ARG A 35 -5.91 10.92 -7.85
N LEU A 36 -4.80 10.99 -7.12
CA LEU A 36 -4.66 10.24 -5.88
C LEU A 36 -5.51 10.85 -4.75
N CYS A 37 -5.67 12.18 -4.72
CA CYS A 37 -6.61 12.85 -3.82
C CYS A 37 -8.06 12.43 -4.12
N GLU A 38 -8.48 12.39 -5.38
CA GLU A 38 -9.81 11.91 -5.77
C GLU A 38 -10.06 10.47 -5.34
N GLU A 39 -9.08 9.57 -5.51
CA GLU A 39 -9.17 8.18 -5.06
C GLU A 39 -9.36 8.08 -3.54
N ALA A 40 -8.61 8.89 -2.76
CA ALA A 40 -8.75 8.93 -1.31
C ALA A 40 -10.16 9.42 -0.91
N LEU A 41 -10.58 10.56 -1.44
CA LEU A 41 -11.87 11.18 -1.12
C LEU A 41 -13.05 10.31 -1.58
N GLY A 42 -12.97 9.74 -2.79
CA GLY A 42 -13.96 8.82 -3.35
C GLY A 42 -14.10 7.53 -2.54
N SER A 43 -13.05 7.13 -1.83
CA SER A 43 -13.04 5.98 -0.91
C SER A 43 -13.44 6.37 0.53
N GLY A 44 -13.94 7.59 0.74
CA GLY A 44 -14.46 8.07 2.01
C GLY A 44 -13.39 8.47 3.04
N TRP A 45 -12.13 8.65 2.62
CA TRP A 45 -11.10 9.22 3.49
C TRP A 45 -11.31 10.73 3.62
N GLN A 46 -11.09 11.26 4.82
CA GLN A 46 -11.36 12.66 5.11
C GLN A 46 -10.06 13.48 5.07
N PRO A 47 -9.99 14.54 4.28
CA PRO A 47 -8.87 15.46 4.32
C PRO A 47 -8.96 16.33 5.56
N MET A 48 -7.84 16.49 6.24
CA MET A 48 -7.68 17.44 7.35
C MET A 48 -7.43 18.85 6.81
N GLU A 49 -6.60 18.91 5.76
CA GLU A 49 -6.19 20.16 5.12
C GLU A 49 -5.77 19.90 3.68
N VAL A 50 -6.05 20.84 2.79
CA VAL A 50 -5.72 20.76 1.36
C VAL A 50 -4.87 21.96 0.98
N PHE A 51 -3.77 21.72 0.26
CA PHE A 51 -2.86 22.73 -0.25
C PHE A 51 -2.83 22.69 -1.78
N TYR A 52 -3.01 23.84 -2.41
CA TYR A 52 -2.99 23.91 -3.87
C TYR A 52 -2.21 25.13 -4.38
N SER A 53 -1.74 25.08 -5.61
CA SER A 53 -1.13 26.22 -6.28
C SER A 53 -2.01 26.74 -7.41
N GLU A 54 -1.79 27.97 -7.83
CA GLU A 54 -2.52 28.61 -8.95
C GLU A 54 -2.44 27.81 -10.26
N ASN A 55 -1.36 27.03 -10.46
CA ASN A 55 -1.10 26.23 -11.66
C ASN A 55 -1.84 24.88 -11.69
N ILE A 56 -2.72 24.64 -10.73
CA ILE A 56 -3.51 23.40 -10.67
C ILE A 56 -4.42 23.26 -11.89
N SER A 57 -4.64 22.04 -12.36
CA SER A 57 -5.55 21.75 -13.47
C SER A 57 -7.01 22.14 -13.14
N ALA A 58 -7.84 22.32 -14.15
CA ALA A 58 -9.28 22.56 -13.96
C ALA A 58 -9.95 21.47 -13.12
N ARG A 59 -9.55 20.20 -13.30
CA ARG A 59 -10.01 19.06 -12.48
C ARG A 59 -9.62 19.21 -11.01
N GLY A 60 -8.37 19.62 -10.75
CA GLY A 60 -7.91 19.87 -9.39
C GLY A 60 -8.61 21.06 -8.75
N ARG A 61 -8.91 22.11 -9.51
CA ARG A 61 -9.65 23.28 -9.03
C ARG A 61 -11.06 22.90 -8.59
N ALA A 62 -11.76 22.10 -9.39
CA ALA A 62 -13.09 21.59 -9.02
C ALA A 62 -13.06 20.78 -7.71
N LEU A 63 -12.03 19.96 -7.51
CA LEU A 63 -11.85 19.20 -6.28
C LEU A 63 -11.60 20.12 -5.07
N VAL A 64 -10.76 21.15 -5.23
CA VAL A 64 -10.51 22.17 -4.22
C VAL A 64 -11.81 22.88 -3.81
N GLU A 65 -12.59 23.35 -4.78
CA GLU A 65 -13.88 24.02 -4.55
C GLU A 65 -14.88 23.11 -3.81
N GLU A 66 -14.89 21.81 -4.16
CA GLU A 66 -15.72 20.84 -3.47
C GLU A 66 -15.32 20.68 -1.98
N GLN A 67 -14.01 20.61 -1.70
CA GLN A 67 -13.54 20.50 -0.32
C GLN A 67 -13.82 21.77 0.48
N GLN A 68 -13.68 22.94 -0.12
CA GLN A 68 -14.07 24.20 0.52
C GLN A 68 -15.56 24.24 0.91
N LYS A 69 -16.45 23.78 0.01
CA LYS A 69 -17.89 23.67 0.29
C LYS A 69 -18.20 22.69 1.42
N ARG A 70 -17.35 21.69 1.63
CA ARG A 70 -17.45 20.72 2.73
C ARG A 70 -16.88 21.25 4.05
N GLY A 71 -16.31 22.47 4.07
CA GLY A 71 -15.73 23.10 5.25
C GLY A 71 -14.32 22.61 5.59
N VAL A 72 -13.64 21.96 4.65
CA VAL A 72 -12.23 21.57 4.81
C VAL A 72 -11.34 22.81 4.74
N ASP A 73 -10.32 22.89 5.58
CA ASP A 73 -9.31 23.95 5.52
C ASP A 73 -8.50 23.83 4.23
N VAL A 74 -8.57 24.85 3.38
CA VAL A 74 -7.95 24.87 2.05
C VAL A 74 -7.05 26.09 1.91
N GLU A 75 -5.78 25.84 1.65
CA GLU A 75 -4.75 26.89 1.58
C GLU A 75 -4.15 26.98 0.17
N GLU A 76 -4.19 28.19 -0.37
CA GLU A 76 -3.41 28.49 -1.57
C GLU A 76 -1.93 28.69 -1.21
N VAL A 77 -1.05 28.04 -1.95
CA VAL A 77 0.40 28.02 -1.69
C VAL A 77 1.15 28.45 -2.95
N LEU A 78 2.17 29.29 -2.76
CA LEU A 78 3.03 29.70 -3.86
C LEU A 78 3.63 28.46 -4.58
N PRO A 79 3.59 28.40 -5.94
CA PRO A 79 4.05 27.25 -6.69
C PRO A 79 5.44 26.74 -6.32
N SER A 80 6.39 27.65 -6.07
CA SER A 80 7.76 27.30 -5.65
C SER A 80 7.82 26.64 -4.26
N VAL A 81 6.94 27.05 -3.34
CA VAL A 81 6.86 26.44 -1.99
C VAL A 81 6.25 25.06 -2.10
N LEU A 82 5.17 24.89 -2.87
CA LEU A 82 4.53 23.60 -3.07
C LEU A 82 5.46 22.61 -3.80
N ALA A 83 6.18 23.07 -4.82
CA ALA A 83 7.18 22.29 -5.53
C ALA A 83 8.31 21.79 -4.61
N SER A 84 8.69 22.56 -3.57
CA SER A 84 9.71 22.14 -2.60
C SER A 84 9.29 20.97 -1.70
N LEU A 85 8.02 20.57 -1.74
CA LEU A 85 7.45 19.44 -1.01
C LEU A 85 7.31 18.18 -1.88
N SER A 86 7.44 18.34 -3.20
CA SER A 86 7.26 17.25 -4.16
C SER A 86 8.59 16.56 -4.45
N ASP A 87 8.55 15.21 -4.52
CA ASP A 87 9.67 14.40 -5.02
C ASP A 87 9.56 14.17 -6.55
N THR A 88 8.57 14.75 -7.22
CA THR A 88 8.38 14.62 -8.67
C THR A 88 9.02 15.79 -9.42
N GLU A 89 9.53 15.56 -10.63
CA GLU A 89 10.13 16.61 -11.47
C GLU A 89 9.19 17.80 -11.69
N THR A 90 7.90 17.52 -11.78
CA THR A 90 6.85 18.54 -11.90
C THR A 90 5.84 18.33 -10.80
N SER A 91 5.71 19.32 -9.90
CA SER A 91 4.67 19.26 -8.85
C SER A 91 3.28 19.24 -9.48
N PRO A 92 2.40 18.31 -9.07
CA PRO A 92 1.02 18.25 -9.57
C PRO A 92 0.14 19.38 -9.04
N GLY A 93 0.67 20.29 -8.25
CA GLY A 93 -0.01 21.48 -7.76
C GLY A 93 -1.08 21.25 -6.70
N LEU A 94 -1.19 20.04 -6.16
CA LEU A 94 -2.16 19.66 -5.11
C LEU A 94 -1.55 18.68 -4.12
N LEU A 95 -1.73 18.97 -2.83
CA LEU A 95 -1.43 18.08 -1.72
C LEU A 95 -2.63 18.05 -0.77
N ALA A 96 -2.90 16.91 -0.17
CA ALA A 96 -3.89 16.78 0.90
C ALA A 96 -3.29 16.05 2.11
N MET A 97 -3.44 16.60 3.31
CA MET A 97 -3.22 15.89 4.55
C MET A 97 -4.46 15.07 4.87
N ILE A 98 -4.30 13.77 5.00
CA ILE A 98 -5.41 12.83 5.25
C ILE A 98 -5.25 12.23 6.64
N ALA A 99 -6.33 12.20 7.43
CA ALA A 99 -6.36 11.48 8.70
C ALA A 99 -6.26 9.97 8.44
N GLU A 100 -5.32 9.30 9.12
CA GLU A 100 -5.20 7.84 9.05
C GLU A 100 -6.41 7.21 9.74
N ARG A 101 -6.96 6.20 9.09
CA ARG A 101 -8.03 5.37 9.65
C ARG A 101 -7.79 3.91 9.30
N GLU A 102 -8.25 3.03 10.13
CA GLU A 102 -8.27 1.62 9.82
C GLU A 102 -9.56 1.25 9.07
N LEU A 103 -9.40 0.65 7.90
CA LEU A 103 -10.54 0.03 7.23
C LEU A 103 -10.94 -1.25 7.99
N PRO A 104 -12.24 -1.55 8.16
CA PRO A 104 -12.66 -2.78 8.84
C PRO A 104 -12.19 -4.01 8.08
N LEU A 105 -11.71 -5.02 8.79
CA LEU A 105 -11.48 -6.33 8.22
C LEU A 105 -12.83 -7.00 7.94
N PRO A 106 -12.99 -7.73 6.83
CA PRO A 106 -14.13 -8.62 6.65
C PRO A 106 -14.26 -9.61 7.82
N PRO A 107 -15.48 -9.98 8.22
CA PRO A 107 -15.70 -10.92 9.32
C PRO A 107 -15.10 -12.30 9.00
N GLU A 108 -15.00 -12.63 7.74
CA GLU A 108 -14.41 -13.88 7.25
C GLU A 108 -13.34 -13.56 6.22
N LEU A 109 -12.12 -13.98 6.50
CA LEU A 109 -11.00 -13.87 5.59
C LEU A 109 -10.85 -15.17 4.81
N ASP A 110 -10.68 -15.04 3.50
CA ASP A 110 -10.50 -16.15 2.58
C ASP A 110 -9.27 -15.97 1.68
N PHE A 111 -8.93 -14.74 1.35
CA PHE A 111 -7.75 -14.41 0.55
C PHE A 111 -7.02 -13.21 1.14
N VAL A 112 -5.85 -13.47 1.71
CA VAL A 112 -5.02 -12.47 2.38
C VAL A 112 -3.65 -12.39 1.72
N LEU A 113 -3.07 -11.21 1.66
CA LEU A 113 -1.66 -10.99 1.34
C LEU A 113 -0.88 -10.75 2.63
N VAL A 114 0.29 -11.36 2.75
CA VAL A 114 1.29 -11.00 3.78
C VAL A 114 2.53 -10.47 3.07
N ALA A 115 2.87 -9.22 3.33
CA ALA A 115 4.10 -8.59 2.86
C ALA A 115 5.16 -8.72 3.95
N ASP A 116 6.21 -9.52 3.71
CA ASP A 116 7.23 -9.84 4.69
C ASP A 116 8.57 -9.19 4.33
N ALA A 117 9.01 -8.25 5.16
CA ALA A 117 10.27 -7.53 5.00
C ALA A 117 10.48 -6.86 3.61
N LEU A 118 9.41 -6.48 2.93
CA LEU A 118 9.47 -5.74 1.67
C LEU A 118 9.98 -4.32 1.92
N ARG A 119 11.20 -4.01 1.46
CA ARG A 119 11.88 -2.74 1.74
C ARG A 119 11.72 -1.71 0.61
N ASP A 120 11.54 -2.16 -0.64
CA ASP A 120 11.33 -1.24 -1.76
C ASP A 120 9.90 -0.71 -1.81
N PRO A 121 9.69 0.62 -1.72
CA PRO A 121 8.37 1.21 -1.73
C PRO A 121 7.65 1.08 -3.07
N GLY A 122 8.37 0.99 -4.19
CA GLY A 122 7.79 0.76 -5.51
C GLY A 122 7.18 -0.63 -5.62
N ASN A 123 7.92 -1.65 -5.12
CA ASN A 123 7.42 -3.03 -5.09
C ASN A 123 6.22 -3.16 -4.16
N LEU A 124 6.28 -2.65 -2.92
CA LEU A 124 5.14 -2.73 -2.02
C LEU A 124 3.90 -2.07 -2.64
N GLY A 125 4.01 -0.86 -3.18
CA GLY A 125 2.88 -0.18 -3.80
C GLY A 125 2.29 -0.98 -4.97
N THR A 126 3.14 -1.51 -5.85
CA THR A 126 2.73 -2.34 -6.99
C THR A 126 2.05 -3.64 -6.54
N ILE A 127 2.57 -4.28 -5.49
CA ILE A 127 1.98 -5.49 -4.89
C ILE A 127 0.59 -5.19 -4.31
N LEU A 128 0.44 -4.11 -3.54
CA LEU A 128 -0.85 -3.72 -2.96
C LEU A 128 -1.89 -3.40 -4.05
N ARG A 129 -1.46 -2.76 -5.15
CA ARG A 129 -2.32 -2.51 -6.30
C ARG A 129 -2.77 -3.81 -6.98
N SER A 130 -1.86 -4.75 -7.19
CA SER A 130 -2.15 -6.06 -7.75
C SER A 130 -3.06 -6.88 -6.84
N ALA A 131 -2.82 -6.83 -5.52
CA ALA A 131 -3.64 -7.50 -4.51
C ALA A 131 -5.09 -6.97 -4.50
N ALA A 132 -5.26 -5.64 -4.54
CA ALA A 132 -6.58 -5.03 -4.64
C ALA A 132 -7.32 -5.45 -5.93
N ALA A 133 -6.60 -5.52 -7.06
CA ALA A 133 -7.15 -5.96 -8.33
C ALA A 133 -7.51 -7.46 -8.34
N ALA A 134 -6.75 -8.29 -7.61
CA ALA A 134 -6.99 -9.73 -7.47
C ALA A 134 -8.10 -10.09 -6.46
N GLY A 135 -8.69 -9.09 -5.77
CA GLY A 135 -9.75 -9.33 -4.79
C GLY A 135 -9.23 -9.79 -3.43
N VAL A 136 -7.96 -9.50 -3.09
CA VAL A 136 -7.43 -9.71 -1.74
C VAL A 136 -8.25 -8.89 -0.74
N GLN A 137 -8.67 -9.53 0.33
CA GLN A 137 -9.57 -8.95 1.33
C GLN A 137 -8.84 -8.14 2.41
N ALA A 138 -7.58 -8.46 2.67
CA ALA A 138 -6.71 -7.73 3.59
C ALA A 138 -5.23 -7.95 3.24
N ALA A 139 -4.38 -6.97 3.55
CA ALA A 139 -2.95 -7.14 3.48
C ALA A 139 -2.30 -6.89 4.85
N PHE A 140 -1.51 -7.84 5.30
CA PHE A 140 -0.75 -7.79 6.54
C PHE A 140 0.70 -7.44 6.24
N LEU A 141 1.21 -6.41 6.90
CA LEU A 141 2.57 -5.92 6.75
C LEU A 141 3.38 -6.44 7.94
N ALA A 142 4.19 -7.47 7.71
CA ALA A 142 5.08 -8.05 8.71
C ALA A 142 6.26 -7.12 9.03
N PRO A 143 6.99 -7.36 10.12
CA PRO A 143 8.16 -6.56 10.49
C PRO A 143 9.17 -6.42 9.35
N GLY A 144 9.84 -5.26 9.29
CA GLY A 144 10.79 -4.97 8.21
C GLY A 144 10.17 -4.41 6.92
N THR A 145 8.84 -4.47 6.77
CA THR A 145 8.13 -3.92 5.59
C THR A 145 8.06 -2.40 5.66
N VAL A 146 8.30 -1.75 4.53
CA VAL A 146 8.22 -0.30 4.36
C VAL A 146 6.81 0.20 4.65
N ASP A 147 6.70 1.48 5.02
CA ASP A 147 5.43 2.12 5.36
C ASP A 147 4.51 2.25 4.13
N ALA A 148 3.32 1.64 4.22
CA ALA A 148 2.32 1.64 3.15
C ALA A 148 1.77 3.04 2.81
N PHE A 149 1.82 3.98 3.76
CA PHE A 149 1.37 5.36 3.58
C PHE A 149 2.50 6.34 3.27
N SER A 150 3.70 5.84 2.96
CA SER A 150 4.76 6.71 2.44
C SER A 150 4.41 7.21 1.03
N PRO A 151 4.82 8.44 0.64
CA PRO A 151 4.45 9.03 -0.64
C PRO A 151 4.76 8.14 -1.85
N LYS A 152 5.91 7.47 -1.82
CA LYS A 152 6.34 6.59 -2.91
C LYS A 152 5.49 5.33 -3.03
N VAL A 153 5.07 4.73 -1.90
CA VAL A 153 4.15 3.57 -1.88
C VAL A 153 2.76 3.96 -2.35
N LEU A 154 2.24 5.11 -1.88
CA LEU A 154 0.95 5.63 -2.30
C LEU A 154 0.89 5.85 -3.81
N ARG A 155 1.93 6.48 -4.38
CA ARG A 155 2.02 6.69 -5.83
C ARG A 155 2.06 5.38 -6.60
N ALA A 156 2.93 4.45 -6.21
CA ALA A 156 3.06 3.15 -6.88
C ALA A 156 1.79 2.31 -6.74
N GLY A 157 1.13 2.38 -5.59
CA GLY A 157 -0.12 1.67 -5.30
C GLY A 157 -1.35 2.29 -5.95
N MET A 158 -1.24 3.50 -6.51
CA MET A 158 -2.37 4.21 -7.13
C MET A 158 -3.62 4.26 -6.25
N GLY A 159 -3.42 4.42 -4.93
CA GLY A 159 -4.50 4.50 -3.95
C GLY A 159 -5.17 3.16 -3.59
N ALA A 160 -4.57 2.02 -3.88
CA ALA A 160 -5.07 0.72 -3.42
C ALA A 160 -5.26 0.70 -1.88
N GLN A 161 -4.40 1.40 -1.15
CA GLN A 161 -4.44 1.55 0.31
C GLN A 161 -5.74 2.18 0.82
N PHE A 162 -6.47 2.90 -0.03
CA PHE A 162 -7.73 3.53 0.36
C PHE A 162 -8.91 2.57 0.36
N ARG A 163 -8.76 1.39 -0.22
CA ARG A 163 -9.82 0.37 -0.35
C ARG A 163 -9.44 -0.99 0.26
N LEU A 164 -8.15 -1.31 0.31
CA LEU A 164 -7.64 -2.56 0.86
C LEU A 164 -7.35 -2.38 2.35
N PRO A 165 -7.99 -3.13 3.25
CA PRO A 165 -7.66 -3.14 4.67
C PRO A 165 -6.20 -3.53 4.91
N LEU A 166 -5.45 -2.66 5.58
CA LEU A 166 -4.04 -2.88 5.91
C LEU A 166 -3.86 -3.01 7.42
N ARG A 167 -2.99 -3.92 7.86
CA ARG A 167 -2.56 -4.05 9.25
C ARG A 167 -1.06 -4.24 9.32
N THR A 168 -0.37 -3.46 10.17
CA THR A 168 1.02 -3.75 10.52
C THR A 168 1.00 -4.65 11.75
N LEU A 169 1.48 -5.87 11.62
CA LEU A 169 1.35 -6.93 12.62
C LEU A 169 2.69 -7.62 12.88
N SER A 170 2.88 -8.17 14.07
CA SER A 170 3.96 -9.13 14.31
C SER A 170 3.60 -10.50 13.68
N TRP A 171 4.60 -11.36 13.52
CA TRP A 171 4.36 -12.71 12.98
C TRP A 171 3.44 -13.53 13.90
N GLU A 172 3.54 -13.39 15.23
CA GLU A 172 2.63 -14.03 16.18
C GLU A 172 1.17 -13.63 15.95
N GLN A 173 0.94 -12.33 15.68
CA GLN A 173 -0.40 -11.82 15.39
C GLN A 173 -0.92 -12.32 14.04
N ILE A 174 -0.07 -12.35 13.00
CA ILE A 174 -0.42 -12.88 11.68
C ILE A 174 -0.82 -14.35 11.80
N VAL A 175 0.00 -15.17 12.47
CA VAL A 175 -0.29 -16.59 12.69
C VAL A 175 -1.58 -16.76 13.49
N ALA A 176 -1.79 -15.98 14.55
CA ALA A 176 -3.00 -16.02 15.36
C ALA A 176 -4.27 -15.74 14.53
N ILE A 177 -4.21 -14.81 13.59
CA ILE A 177 -5.33 -14.51 12.68
C ILE A 177 -5.50 -15.63 11.65
N CYS A 178 -4.42 -16.07 11.01
CA CYS A 178 -4.48 -17.08 9.95
C CYS A 178 -4.83 -18.47 10.43
N LYS A 179 -4.49 -18.82 11.68
CA LYS A 179 -4.70 -20.16 12.25
C LYS A 179 -5.93 -20.24 13.16
N GLN A 180 -6.89 -19.33 13.02
CA GLN A 180 -8.14 -19.41 13.78
C GLN A 180 -8.87 -20.73 13.51
N PRO A 181 -9.28 -21.49 14.57
CA PRO A 181 -9.82 -22.84 14.39
C PRO A 181 -11.08 -22.91 13.53
N ALA A 182 -11.90 -21.86 13.55
CA ALA A 182 -13.16 -21.84 12.81
C ALA A 182 -12.95 -21.77 11.28
N ARG A 183 -11.92 -21.03 10.82
CA ARG A 183 -11.59 -20.87 9.40
C ARG A 183 -10.10 -20.59 9.23
N PRO A 184 -9.27 -21.64 9.24
CA PRO A 184 -7.84 -21.47 9.04
C PRO A 184 -7.54 -21.07 7.60
N LEU A 185 -6.60 -20.13 7.44
CA LEU A 185 -5.97 -19.80 6.17
C LEU A 185 -4.70 -20.65 6.03
N ALA A 186 -4.52 -21.32 4.91
CA ALA A 186 -3.24 -21.94 4.58
C ALA A 186 -2.22 -20.86 4.22
N LEU A 187 -1.07 -20.85 4.88
CA LEU A 187 0.02 -19.92 4.63
C LEU A 187 0.92 -20.45 3.51
N PHE A 188 0.81 -19.85 2.33
CA PHE A 188 1.66 -20.16 1.18
C PHE A 188 2.76 -19.12 1.04
N LEU A 189 4.01 -19.53 1.15
CA LEU A 189 5.16 -18.65 1.00
C LEU A 189 5.78 -18.77 -0.38
N ALA A 190 5.91 -17.65 -1.09
CA ALA A 190 6.64 -17.58 -2.35
C ALA A 190 8.16 -17.66 -2.12
N GLU A 191 8.79 -18.70 -2.66
CA GLU A 191 10.24 -18.92 -2.57
C GLU A 191 10.79 -19.32 -3.92
N ALA A 192 11.88 -18.67 -4.35
CA ALA A 192 12.50 -18.99 -5.65
C ALA A 192 13.14 -20.38 -5.62
N GLY A 193 12.81 -21.20 -6.61
CA GLY A 193 13.44 -22.54 -6.80
C GLY A 193 13.13 -23.57 -5.73
N GLN A 194 12.23 -23.28 -4.79
CA GLN A 194 11.88 -24.20 -3.69
C GLN A 194 10.36 -24.38 -3.57
N GLY A 195 9.96 -25.54 -3.07
CA GLY A 195 8.56 -25.85 -2.82
C GLY A 195 7.82 -26.42 -4.03
N VAL A 196 6.49 -26.38 -3.97
CA VAL A 196 5.63 -26.90 -5.03
C VAL A 196 5.57 -25.89 -6.18
N PRO A 197 5.73 -26.36 -7.43
CA PRO A 197 5.49 -25.50 -8.59
C PRO A 197 4.10 -24.88 -8.54
N LEU A 198 4.00 -23.58 -8.78
CA LEU A 198 2.75 -22.81 -8.67
C LEU A 198 1.58 -23.47 -9.41
N TRP A 199 1.84 -24.01 -10.62
CA TRP A 199 0.83 -24.63 -11.47
C TRP A 199 0.32 -25.99 -10.95
N GLN A 200 0.96 -26.55 -9.90
CA GLN A 200 0.59 -27.82 -9.27
C GLN A 200 -0.05 -27.65 -7.89
N ALA A 201 0.04 -26.44 -7.33
CA ALA A 201 -0.53 -26.11 -6.04
C ALA A 201 -2.06 -25.92 -6.14
N ASP A 202 -2.82 -26.38 -5.14
CA ASP A 202 -4.25 -26.06 -5.00
C ASP A 202 -4.43 -24.77 -4.20
N LEU A 203 -4.77 -23.71 -4.93
CA LEU A 203 -4.97 -22.36 -4.38
C LEU A 203 -6.44 -21.95 -4.29
N ARG A 204 -7.36 -22.90 -4.41
CA ARG A 204 -8.82 -22.65 -4.29
C ARG A 204 -9.27 -22.52 -2.85
N GLN A 205 -8.54 -23.12 -1.92
CA GLN A 205 -8.81 -23.04 -0.49
C GLN A 205 -8.60 -21.63 0.07
N SER A 206 -9.09 -21.39 1.30
CA SER A 206 -8.80 -20.15 2.04
C SER A 206 -7.31 -20.04 2.33
N LEU A 207 -6.68 -18.93 1.92
CA LEU A 207 -5.23 -18.82 1.99
C LEU A 207 -4.71 -17.40 2.31
N ALA A 208 -3.52 -17.37 2.90
CA ALA A 208 -2.68 -16.20 3.01
C ALA A 208 -1.43 -16.40 2.14
N LEU A 209 -1.25 -15.53 1.15
CA LEU A 209 -0.08 -15.53 0.28
C LEU A 209 1.01 -14.66 0.88
N VAL A 210 2.14 -15.24 1.22
CA VAL A 210 3.30 -14.55 1.78
C VAL A 210 4.31 -14.22 0.68
N VAL A 211 4.66 -12.95 0.57
CA VAL A 211 5.68 -12.45 -0.37
C VAL A 211 6.81 -11.81 0.40
N GLY A 212 8.00 -12.37 0.27
CA GLY A 212 9.21 -11.90 0.94
C GLY A 212 9.91 -10.74 0.22
N GLY A 213 10.87 -10.10 0.91
CA GLY A 213 11.70 -9.04 0.37
C GLY A 213 12.68 -9.49 -0.71
N GLU A 214 13.26 -8.52 -1.43
CA GLU A 214 14.01 -8.74 -2.68
C GLU A 214 15.39 -9.39 -2.46
N ALA A 215 16.08 -9.06 -1.36
CA ALA A 215 17.48 -9.46 -1.16
C ALA A 215 17.62 -10.75 -0.36
N GLU A 216 16.84 -10.88 0.71
CA GLU A 216 16.95 -11.96 1.70
C GLU A 216 15.78 -12.95 1.61
N GLY A 217 14.80 -12.67 0.72
CA GLY A 217 13.55 -13.43 0.65
C GLY A 217 12.67 -13.17 1.87
N ALA A 218 11.93 -14.17 2.31
CA ALA A 218 11.11 -14.09 3.51
C ALA A 218 11.96 -14.17 4.79
N SER A 219 11.43 -13.61 5.89
CA SER A 219 12.02 -13.72 7.23
C SER A 219 12.07 -15.17 7.72
N ALA A 220 12.86 -15.45 8.76
CA ALA A 220 12.89 -16.76 9.39
C ALA A 220 11.51 -17.11 10.00
N GLU A 221 10.84 -16.14 10.57
CA GLU A 221 9.50 -16.25 11.12
C GLU A 221 8.47 -16.56 10.03
N GLY A 222 8.57 -15.89 8.87
CA GLY A 222 7.69 -16.16 7.73
C GLY A 222 7.85 -17.58 7.19
N ARG A 223 9.10 -18.05 7.07
CA ARG A 223 9.39 -19.43 6.68
C ARG A 223 8.88 -20.45 7.71
N ALA A 224 9.05 -20.18 8.99
CA ALA A 224 8.56 -21.07 10.06
C ALA A 224 7.04 -21.13 10.14
N ALA A 225 6.35 -20.06 9.77
CA ALA A 225 4.88 -19.99 9.78
C ALA A 225 4.23 -20.61 8.54
N ALA A 226 4.98 -20.77 7.44
CA ALA A 226 4.44 -21.26 6.17
C ALA A 226 4.03 -22.74 6.26
N ASP A 227 2.82 -23.05 5.78
CA ASP A 227 2.36 -24.43 5.59
C ASP A 227 2.95 -25.05 4.32
N GLN A 228 3.18 -24.23 3.32
CA GLN A 228 3.71 -24.68 2.03
C GLN A 228 4.54 -23.59 1.34
N LEU A 229 5.64 -24.01 0.74
CA LEU A 229 6.42 -23.15 -0.15
C LEU A 229 5.91 -23.29 -1.58
N LEU A 230 5.82 -22.17 -2.30
CA LEU A 230 5.44 -22.08 -3.71
C LEU A 230 6.59 -21.53 -4.53
N SER A 231 6.88 -22.15 -5.67
CA SER A 231 7.83 -21.64 -6.64
C SER A 231 7.16 -21.32 -7.97
N ILE A 232 7.55 -20.20 -8.58
CA ILE A 232 7.21 -19.92 -9.97
C ILE A 232 8.21 -20.64 -10.85
N PRO A 233 7.78 -21.59 -11.71
CA PRO A 233 8.70 -22.26 -12.63
C PRO A 233 9.33 -21.26 -13.60
N MET A 234 10.66 -21.22 -13.63
CA MET A 234 11.44 -20.34 -14.48
C MET A 234 12.29 -21.19 -15.46
N PRO A 235 11.80 -21.50 -16.66
CA PRO A 235 12.54 -22.33 -17.63
C PRO A 235 13.77 -21.60 -18.21
N GLY A 236 13.84 -20.28 -18.07
CA GLY A 236 15.02 -19.48 -18.39
C GLY A 236 16.07 -19.57 -17.28
N GLN A 237 17.25 -19.03 -17.51
CA GLN A 237 18.37 -19.07 -16.55
C GLN A 237 18.33 -17.93 -15.52
N SER A 238 17.17 -17.37 -15.23
CA SER A 238 17.01 -16.34 -14.21
C SER A 238 16.88 -16.96 -12.82
N GLU A 239 17.63 -16.45 -11.85
CA GLU A 239 17.58 -16.95 -10.46
C GLU A 239 16.32 -16.48 -9.71
N SER A 240 15.78 -15.32 -10.06
CA SER A 240 14.61 -14.74 -9.41
C SER A 240 13.87 -13.76 -10.31
N LEU A 241 12.65 -13.41 -9.91
CA LEU A 241 11.86 -12.32 -10.47
C LEU A 241 11.83 -11.13 -9.50
N ASN A 242 11.57 -9.94 -10.04
CA ASN A 242 11.20 -8.81 -9.19
C ASN A 242 10.00 -9.19 -8.29
N ALA A 243 10.03 -8.80 -7.01
CA ALA A 243 9.03 -9.20 -6.01
C ALA A 243 7.59 -8.82 -6.42
N ALA A 244 7.39 -7.65 -7.05
CA ALA A 244 6.06 -7.23 -7.50
C ALA A 244 5.57 -8.04 -8.71
N VAL A 245 6.48 -8.44 -9.60
CA VAL A 245 6.16 -9.33 -10.73
C VAL A 245 5.76 -10.71 -10.21
N ALA A 246 6.57 -11.28 -9.32
CA ALA A 246 6.29 -12.57 -8.69
C ALA A 246 4.94 -12.56 -7.97
N ALA A 247 4.71 -11.55 -7.13
CA ALA A 247 3.42 -11.36 -6.45
C ALA A 247 2.25 -11.28 -7.41
N GLY A 248 2.37 -10.53 -8.51
CA GLY A 248 1.33 -10.44 -9.53
C GLY A 248 0.99 -11.80 -10.14
N ILE A 249 1.99 -12.59 -10.51
CA ILE A 249 1.80 -13.95 -11.05
C ILE A 249 1.06 -14.84 -10.05
N LEU A 250 1.52 -14.85 -8.79
CA LEU A 250 0.94 -15.66 -7.71
C LEU A 250 -0.51 -15.27 -7.40
N LEU A 251 -0.78 -13.96 -7.25
CA LEU A 251 -2.11 -13.44 -6.97
C LEU A 251 -3.11 -13.80 -8.06
N PHE A 252 -2.73 -13.63 -9.33
CA PHE A 252 -3.62 -13.94 -10.45
C PHE A 252 -3.73 -15.43 -10.76
N GLU A 253 -2.79 -16.26 -10.33
CA GLU A 253 -2.99 -17.71 -10.35
C GLU A 253 -4.07 -18.15 -9.35
N VAL A 254 -4.11 -17.57 -8.14
CA VAL A 254 -5.22 -17.77 -7.20
C VAL A 254 -6.56 -17.40 -7.86
N VAL A 255 -6.62 -16.22 -8.49
CA VAL A 255 -7.83 -15.77 -9.21
C VAL A 255 -8.21 -16.76 -10.31
N ARG A 256 -7.26 -17.17 -11.14
CA ARG A 256 -7.51 -18.12 -12.23
C ARG A 256 -8.11 -19.43 -11.71
N GLN A 257 -7.53 -20.02 -10.66
CA GLN A 257 -8.02 -21.29 -10.09
C GLN A 257 -9.40 -21.17 -9.45
N ARG A 258 -9.75 -20.00 -8.91
CA ARG A 258 -11.04 -19.76 -8.26
C ARG A 258 -12.17 -19.41 -9.25
N LEU A 259 -11.82 -19.01 -10.48
CA LEU A 259 -12.78 -18.71 -11.54
C LEU A 259 -13.10 -19.91 -12.44
N THR A 260 -12.31 -20.99 -12.34
CA THR A 260 -12.50 -22.24 -13.10
C THR A 260 -13.07 -23.34 -12.21
#